data_358740c3febb2b0203d3a68ebe76560d
#
_entry.id   358740c3febb2b0203d3a68ebe76560d
#
_cell.length_a   1.000
_cell.length_b   1.000
_cell.length_c   1.000
_cell.angle_alpha   90.00
_cell.angle_beta   90.00
_cell.angle_gamma   90.00
#
_symmetry.space_group_name_H-M   'P 1'
#
loop_
_entity.id
_entity.type
_entity.pdbx_description
1 polymer ?
#
loop_
_entity_poly.entity_id
_entity_poly.type
_entity_poly.pdbx_seq_one_letter_code
_entity_poly.pdbx_strand_id
1 'polypeptide(L)'
;DWLLRVLFTPGHTMTHLCLLLEKKGDPYAIFTGDCFFNAGVGNCHNGGDPEILFQTVSTLFEKFPDELLIYPGHEYLKHNLEFTNHYEPMNLAALAFSQKLKGVNLDEVFFINTMNVEREINTFLRLTSKNLLKQLKLEEASQKEIFLTLRELRNQW
;
A
#
# COMPACT_ATOMS: atom_id res chain seq x y z
N ASP A 1 -0.21 11.05 -26.53
CA ASP A 1 -1.34 11.65 -25.83
C ASP A 1 -1.27 11.23 -24.36
N TRP A 2 -1.56 12.18 -23.47
CA TRP A 2 -1.65 11.97 -22.03
C TRP A 2 -3.08 12.28 -21.56
N LEU A 3 -3.59 11.48 -20.63
CA LEU A 3 -4.90 11.69 -20.00
C LEU A 3 -4.74 11.59 -18.48
N LEU A 4 -5.31 12.54 -17.74
CA LEU A 4 -5.44 12.46 -16.30
C LEU A 4 -6.87 12.06 -15.94
N ARG A 5 -7.03 10.89 -15.36
CA ARG A 5 -8.32 10.34 -14.93
C ARG A 5 -8.48 10.49 -13.43
N VAL A 6 -9.62 11.01 -13.00
CA VAL A 6 -10.00 11.05 -11.58
C VAL A 6 -10.64 9.72 -11.22
N LEU A 7 -10.13 9.06 -10.17
CA LEU A 7 -10.66 7.82 -9.64
C LEU A 7 -11.26 8.07 -8.26
N PHE A 8 -12.48 7.65 -8.03
CA PHE A 8 -13.09 7.67 -6.71
C PHE A 8 -12.53 6.50 -5.89
N THR A 9 -11.85 6.81 -4.79
CA THR A 9 -11.08 5.85 -3.97
C THR A 9 -11.39 6.05 -2.48
N PRO A 10 -12.65 5.83 -2.06
CA PRO A 10 -13.06 6.04 -0.67
C PRO A 10 -12.36 5.05 0.26
N GLY A 11 -12.28 5.41 1.54
CA GLY A 11 -11.78 4.55 2.62
C GLY A 11 -10.89 5.30 3.59
N HIS A 12 -9.80 5.95 3.15
CA HIS A 12 -9.05 6.88 4.01
C HIS A 12 -9.94 8.05 4.47
N THR A 13 -10.61 8.67 3.55
CA THR A 13 -11.82 9.48 3.75
C THR A 13 -12.90 8.99 2.79
N MET A 14 -14.17 9.28 3.07
CA MET A 14 -15.28 8.82 2.22
C MET A 14 -15.36 9.54 0.86
N THR A 15 -14.66 10.65 0.71
CA THR A 15 -14.61 11.47 -0.53
C THR A 15 -13.24 11.46 -1.20
N HIS A 16 -12.37 10.52 -0.81
CA HIS A 16 -11.01 10.45 -1.34
C HIS A 16 -10.98 10.19 -2.85
N LEU A 17 -10.03 10.82 -3.52
CA LEU A 17 -9.77 10.68 -4.95
C LEU A 17 -8.30 10.38 -5.20
N CYS A 18 -8.02 9.48 -6.14
CA CYS A 18 -6.70 9.32 -6.76
C CYS A 18 -6.72 9.89 -8.18
N LEU A 19 -5.54 10.27 -8.68
CA LEU A 19 -5.38 10.74 -10.06
C LEU A 19 -4.52 9.74 -10.83
N LEU A 20 -5.10 9.09 -11.84
CA LEU A 20 -4.39 8.16 -12.72
C LEU A 20 -3.92 8.89 -13.96
N LEU A 21 -2.63 8.92 -14.21
CA LEU A 21 -2.02 9.40 -15.43
C LEU A 21 -1.91 8.23 -16.42
N GLU A 22 -2.57 8.37 -17.55
CA GLU A 22 -2.49 7.42 -18.66
C GLU A 22 -1.66 7.98 -19.82
N LYS A 23 -0.87 7.11 -20.44
CA LYS A 23 -0.10 7.42 -21.66
C LYS A 23 -0.57 6.54 -22.80
N LYS A 24 -1.13 7.15 -23.85
CA LYS A 24 -1.71 6.45 -25.02
C LYS A 24 -2.81 5.44 -24.65
N GLY A 25 -3.51 5.66 -23.54
CA GLY A 25 -4.58 4.79 -23.03
C GLY A 25 -4.15 3.77 -21.98
N ASP A 26 -2.85 3.61 -21.73
CA ASP A 26 -2.34 2.68 -20.74
C ASP A 26 -1.99 3.41 -19.42
N PRO A 27 -2.27 2.79 -18.24
CA PRO A 27 -1.86 3.29 -16.93
C PRO A 27 -0.34 3.49 -16.86
N TYR A 28 0.12 4.69 -16.52
CA TYR A 28 1.53 5.04 -16.42
C TYR A 28 1.95 5.39 -15.01
N ALA A 29 1.18 6.23 -14.31
CA ALA A 29 1.44 6.64 -12.93
C ALA A 29 0.13 6.94 -12.20
N ILE A 30 0.13 6.78 -10.88
CA ILE A 30 -1.02 7.14 -10.03
C ILE A 30 -0.56 8.00 -8.86
N PHE A 31 -1.27 9.10 -8.62
CA PHE A 31 -1.13 9.95 -7.44
C PHE A 31 -2.18 9.49 -6.43
N THR A 32 -1.73 8.82 -5.38
CA THR A 32 -2.60 8.07 -4.47
C THR A 32 -3.04 8.86 -3.24
N GLY A 33 -2.48 10.07 -3.04
CA GLY A 33 -2.73 10.82 -1.80
C GLY A 33 -2.51 9.92 -0.58
N ASP A 34 -3.48 9.94 0.34
CA ASP A 34 -3.41 9.16 1.58
C ASP A 34 -4.20 7.85 1.54
N CYS A 35 -4.66 7.41 0.37
CA CYS A 35 -5.30 6.10 0.20
C CYS A 35 -4.26 4.96 0.23
N PHE A 36 -3.14 5.16 -0.46
CA PHE A 36 -2.12 4.14 -0.65
C PHE A 36 -0.72 4.76 -0.57
N PHE A 37 0.18 4.12 0.19
CA PHE A 37 1.55 4.57 0.42
C PHE A 37 2.55 3.50 -0.01
N ASN A 38 3.80 3.89 -0.15
CA ASN A 38 4.89 2.93 -0.26
C ASN A 38 4.90 2.00 0.95
N ALA A 39 4.80 0.70 0.70
CA ALA A 39 4.72 -0.39 1.68
C ALA A 39 3.54 -0.29 2.67
N GLY A 40 2.47 0.44 2.35
CA GLY A 40 1.35 0.61 3.27
C GLY A 40 0.09 1.21 2.65
N VAL A 41 -0.93 1.40 3.48
CA VAL A 41 -2.18 2.09 3.14
C VAL A 41 -2.55 3.12 4.20
N GLY A 42 -3.43 4.05 3.87
CA GLY A 42 -3.91 5.09 4.77
C GLY A 42 -4.63 4.56 6.01
N ASN A 43 -4.70 5.39 7.04
CA ASN A 43 -5.63 5.19 8.16
C ASN A 43 -7.03 5.67 7.78
N CYS A 44 -8.01 5.49 8.70
CA CYS A 44 -9.40 5.89 8.49
C CYS A 44 -9.91 6.84 9.59
N HIS A 45 -9.02 7.51 10.33
CA HIS A 45 -9.39 8.30 11.50
C HIS A 45 -10.15 9.60 11.17
N ASN A 46 -10.05 10.09 9.94
CA ASN A 46 -10.68 11.34 9.51
C ASN A 46 -12.02 11.10 8.80
N GLY A 47 -12.89 10.28 9.39
CA GLY A 47 -14.20 9.96 8.82
C GLY A 47 -14.14 8.95 7.67
N GLY A 48 -13.08 8.15 7.61
CA GLY A 48 -12.95 7.03 6.69
C GLY A 48 -13.56 5.74 7.24
N ASP A 49 -13.43 4.67 6.46
CA ASP A 49 -13.93 3.34 6.79
C ASP A 49 -12.93 2.27 6.30
N PRO A 50 -12.39 1.41 7.20
CA PRO A 50 -11.41 0.40 6.82
C PRO A 50 -11.97 -0.72 5.93
N GLU A 51 -13.26 -1.03 6.00
CA GLU A 51 -13.89 -2.00 5.09
C GLU A 51 -14.01 -1.43 3.67
N ILE A 52 -14.36 -0.16 3.57
CA ILE A 52 -14.39 0.55 2.28
C ILE A 52 -12.97 0.70 1.73
N LEU A 53 -11.98 0.99 2.58
CA LEU A 53 -10.57 1.02 2.15
C LEU A 53 -10.12 -0.34 1.61
N PHE A 54 -10.45 -1.44 2.28
CA PHE A 54 -10.21 -2.80 1.78
C PHE A 54 -10.82 -3.00 0.39
N GLN A 55 -12.09 -2.61 0.18
CA GLN A 55 -12.74 -2.71 -1.12
C GLN A 55 -12.01 -1.90 -2.19
N THR A 56 -11.63 -0.66 -1.88
CA THR A 56 -10.87 0.19 -2.79
C THR A 56 -9.52 -0.46 -3.17
N VAL A 57 -8.77 -0.95 -2.19
CA VAL A 57 -7.46 -1.58 -2.44
C VAL A 57 -7.61 -2.87 -3.26
N SER A 58 -8.48 -3.79 -2.86
CA SER A 58 -8.66 -5.09 -3.51
C SER A 58 -9.30 -5.02 -4.89
N THR A 59 -10.15 -4.01 -5.17
CA THR A 59 -10.82 -3.89 -6.46
C THR A 59 -10.08 -3.02 -7.47
N LEU A 60 -9.29 -2.06 -7.01
CA LEU A 60 -8.59 -1.11 -7.86
C LEU A 60 -7.08 -1.39 -7.91
N PHE A 61 -6.39 -1.31 -6.76
CA PHE A 61 -4.93 -1.39 -6.74
C PHE A 61 -4.39 -2.77 -7.14
N GLU A 62 -5.05 -3.85 -6.76
CA GLU A 62 -4.64 -5.20 -7.18
C GLU A 62 -4.70 -5.43 -8.70
N LYS A 63 -5.51 -4.63 -9.43
CA LYS A 63 -5.70 -4.77 -10.89
C LYS A 63 -4.75 -3.93 -11.73
N PHE A 64 -4.00 -3.02 -11.13
CA PHE A 64 -3.06 -2.19 -11.86
C PHE A 64 -1.87 -3.00 -12.41
N PRO A 65 -1.30 -2.62 -13.57
CA PRO A 65 -0.13 -3.28 -14.13
C PRO A 65 1.10 -3.10 -13.22
N ASP A 66 2.02 -4.05 -13.30
CA ASP A 66 3.21 -4.10 -12.48
C ASP A 66 4.13 -2.88 -12.61
N GLU A 67 4.15 -2.26 -13.79
CA GLU A 67 4.98 -1.12 -14.13
C GLU A 67 4.39 0.23 -13.67
N LEU A 68 3.15 0.27 -13.17
CA LEU A 68 2.50 1.50 -12.73
C LEU A 68 3.32 2.18 -11.63
N LEU A 69 3.69 3.42 -11.84
CA LEU A 69 4.42 4.23 -10.85
C LEU A 69 3.48 4.77 -9.77
N ILE A 70 3.87 4.63 -8.51
CA ILE A 70 3.07 5.06 -7.36
C ILE A 70 3.63 6.35 -6.77
N TYR A 71 2.80 7.39 -6.69
CA TYR A 71 3.13 8.69 -6.09
C TYR A 71 2.23 8.94 -4.88
N PRO A 72 2.64 8.55 -3.67
CA PRO A 72 1.86 8.77 -2.45
C PRO A 72 1.88 10.22 -1.97
N GLY A 73 0.95 10.60 -1.10
CA GLY A 73 0.85 11.94 -0.52
C GLY A 73 1.93 12.25 0.50
N HIS A 74 2.49 11.22 1.17
CA HIS A 74 3.50 11.36 2.22
C HIS A 74 4.58 10.28 2.10
N GLU A 75 5.77 10.58 2.66
CA GLU A 75 6.89 9.63 2.74
C GLU A 75 6.82 8.85 4.07
N TYR A 76 6.28 7.63 4.03
CA TYR A 76 6.16 6.73 5.17
C TYR A 76 6.87 5.40 4.95
N LEU A 77 7.65 5.26 3.87
CA LEU A 77 8.26 3.99 3.43
C LEU A 77 9.03 3.28 4.54
N LYS A 78 9.92 4.01 5.24
CA LYS A 78 10.72 3.42 6.32
C LYS A 78 9.85 2.83 7.43
N HIS A 79 8.91 3.63 7.92
CA HIS A 79 8.01 3.23 9.01
C HIS A 79 7.06 2.09 8.58
N ASN A 80 6.59 2.11 7.33
CA ASN A 80 5.78 1.04 6.78
C ASN A 80 6.58 -0.25 6.59
N LEU A 81 7.85 -0.17 6.16
CA LEU A 81 8.72 -1.35 6.08
C LEU A 81 9.07 -1.94 7.45
N GLU A 82 9.22 -1.11 8.49
CA GLU A 82 9.38 -1.58 9.87
C GLU A 82 8.17 -2.41 10.29
N PHE A 83 6.95 -1.96 10.00
CA PHE A 83 5.72 -2.71 10.21
C PHE A 83 5.70 -4.02 9.40
N THR A 84 6.00 -3.97 8.09
CA THR A 84 6.08 -5.16 7.25
C THR A 84 7.08 -6.18 7.80
N ASN A 85 8.29 -5.76 8.16
CA ASN A 85 9.33 -6.64 8.68
C ASN A 85 8.95 -7.27 10.03
N HIS A 86 8.13 -6.58 10.84
CA HIS A 86 7.63 -7.13 12.11
C HIS A 86 6.62 -8.25 11.89
N TYR A 87 5.65 -8.03 11.00
CA TYR A 87 4.57 -8.99 10.74
C TYR A 87 4.89 -10.02 9.65
N GLU A 88 5.87 -9.74 8.80
CA GLU A 88 6.39 -10.66 7.78
C GLU A 88 7.92 -10.78 7.86
N PRO A 89 8.50 -11.27 8.96
CA PRO A 89 9.96 -11.28 9.18
C PRO A 89 10.73 -12.13 8.16
N MET A 90 10.04 -12.98 7.39
CA MET A 90 10.61 -13.79 6.30
C MET A 90 10.42 -13.15 4.92
N ASN A 91 9.93 -11.91 4.84
CA ASN A 91 9.79 -11.19 3.58
C ASN A 91 11.16 -10.63 3.14
N LEU A 92 11.87 -11.41 2.32
CA LEU A 92 13.22 -11.06 1.88
C LEU A 92 13.25 -9.75 1.05
N ALA A 93 12.20 -9.45 0.29
CA ALA A 93 12.11 -8.22 -0.49
C ALA A 93 12.02 -6.98 0.43
N ALA A 94 11.16 -7.03 1.46
CA ALA A 94 11.03 -5.95 2.43
C ALA A 94 12.31 -5.78 3.26
N LEU A 95 12.95 -6.87 3.68
CA LEU A 95 14.24 -6.83 4.37
C LEU A 95 15.33 -6.21 3.50
N ALA A 96 15.44 -6.62 2.23
CA ALA A 96 16.41 -6.08 1.29
C ALA A 96 16.17 -4.57 1.02
N PHE A 97 14.90 -4.17 0.91
CA PHE A 97 14.55 -2.76 0.74
C PHE A 97 14.93 -1.94 1.97
N SER A 98 14.64 -2.44 3.18
CA SER A 98 15.05 -1.79 4.43
C SER A 98 16.56 -1.61 4.55
N GLN A 99 17.36 -2.57 4.03
CA GLN A 99 18.81 -2.42 3.98
C GLN A 99 19.25 -1.28 3.02
N LYS A 100 18.58 -1.11 1.89
CA LYS A 100 18.84 0.00 0.94
C LYS A 100 18.56 1.37 1.54
N LEU A 101 17.63 1.46 2.51
CA LEU A 101 17.29 2.72 3.17
C LEU A 101 18.28 3.12 4.28
N LYS A 102 19.21 2.25 4.68
CA LYS A 102 20.18 2.58 5.72
C LYS A 102 21.05 3.74 5.27
N GLY A 103 21.04 4.81 6.07
CA GLY A 103 21.81 6.03 5.80
C GLY A 103 21.20 6.96 4.75
N VAL A 104 20.03 6.62 4.18
CA VAL A 104 19.29 7.51 3.28
C VAL A 104 18.51 8.53 4.09
N ASN A 105 18.64 9.81 3.76
CA ASN A 105 17.82 10.87 4.28
C ASN A 105 16.53 10.96 3.44
N LEU A 106 15.40 10.47 4.00
CA LEU A 106 14.11 10.45 3.32
C LEU A 106 13.44 11.84 3.22
N ASP A 107 13.96 12.85 3.91
CA ASP A 107 13.52 14.24 3.72
C ASP A 107 14.09 14.85 2.42
N GLU A 108 15.13 14.23 1.85
CA GLU A 108 15.79 14.68 0.62
C GLU A 108 15.54 13.74 -0.58
N VAL A 109 15.17 12.48 -0.32
CA VAL A 109 14.99 11.44 -1.34
C VAL A 109 13.59 10.85 -1.26
N PHE A 110 12.79 11.08 -2.28
CA PHE A 110 11.46 10.50 -2.41
C PHE A 110 11.51 9.24 -3.29
N PHE A 111 11.05 8.11 -2.74
CA PHE A 111 10.99 6.84 -3.46
C PHE A 111 9.68 6.70 -4.24
N ILE A 112 9.81 6.42 -5.53
CA ILE A 112 8.68 6.12 -6.40
C ILE A 112 8.74 4.63 -6.70
N ASN A 113 7.88 3.85 -6.06
CA ASN A 113 7.80 2.42 -6.31
C ASN A 113 6.87 2.11 -7.50
N THR A 114 7.07 0.95 -8.09
CA THR A 114 6.10 0.37 -9.02
C THR A 114 5.11 -0.53 -8.28
N MET A 115 3.96 -0.83 -8.90
CA MET A 115 3.01 -1.80 -8.33
C MET A 115 3.64 -3.17 -8.08
N ASN A 116 4.59 -3.61 -8.93
CA ASN A 116 5.33 -4.86 -8.71
C ASN A 116 6.09 -4.82 -7.37
N VAL A 117 6.80 -3.73 -7.11
CA VAL A 117 7.53 -3.57 -5.83
C VAL A 117 6.55 -3.57 -4.66
N GLU A 118 5.42 -2.87 -4.77
CA GLU A 118 4.41 -2.86 -3.72
C GLU A 118 3.83 -4.25 -3.43
N ARG A 119 3.57 -5.07 -4.46
CA ARG A 119 3.13 -6.46 -4.27
C ARG A 119 4.13 -7.32 -3.49
N GLU A 120 5.41 -6.98 -3.55
CA GLU A 120 6.46 -7.69 -2.83
C GLU A 120 6.62 -7.23 -1.38
N ILE A 121 6.43 -5.93 -1.09
CA ILE A 121 6.79 -5.34 0.21
C ILE A 121 5.62 -4.84 1.04
N ASN A 122 4.43 -4.66 0.46
CA ASN A 122 3.27 -4.08 1.14
C ASN A 122 2.38 -5.19 1.72
N THR A 123 2.34 -5.34 3.05
CA THR A 123 1.53 -6.38 3.72
C THR A 123 0.06 -6.31 3.36
N PHE A 124 -0.48 -5.13 3.05
CA PHE A 124 -1.89 -4.94 2.66
C PHE A 124 -2.24 -5.46 1.26
N LEU A 125 -1.23 -5.80 0.43
CA LEU A 125 -1.39 -6.52 -0.84
C LEU A 125 -1.01 -8.00 -0.74
N ARG A 126 -0.53 -8.46 0.42
CA ARG A 126 0.03 -9.81 0.65
C ARG A 126 -0.85 -10.69 1.53
N LEU A 127 -2.16 -10.47 1.47
CA LEU A 127 -3.17 -11.09 2.35
C LEU A 127 -3.27 -12.63 2.23
N THR A 128 -2.57 -13.23 1.27
CA THR A 128 -2.46 -14.69 1.10
C THR A 128 -1.08 -15.23 1.46
N SER A 129 -0.17 -14.40 1.95
CA SER A 129 1.19 -14.80 2.36
C SER A 129 1.14 -15.75 3.56
N LYS A 130 1.61 -16.98 3.38
CA LYS A 130 1.61 -18.00 4.45
C LYS A 130 2.38 -17.56 5.69
N ASN A 131 3.46 -16.80 5.50
CA ASN A 131 4.27 -16.29 6.61
C ASN A 131 3.49 -15.24 7.41
N LEU A 132 2.82 -14.30 6.71
CA LEU A 132 1.96 -13.30 7.33
C LEU A 132 0.81 -13.95 8.10
N LEU A 133 0.07 -14.86 7.46
CA LEU A 133 -1.07 -15.56 8.06
C LEU A 133 -0.68 -16.32 9.33
N LYS A 134 0.43 -17.05 9.27
CA LYS A 134 0.96 -17.79 10.44
C LYS A 134 1.37 -16.83 11.56
N GLN A 135 2.02 -15.70 11.24
CA GLN A 135 2.45 -14.71 12.23
C GLN A 135 1.24 -14.06 12.92
N LEU A 136 0.18 -13.79 12.17
CA LEU A 136 -1.08 -13.23 12.69
C LEU A 136 -1.99 -14.28 13.33
N LYS A 137 -1.74 -15.60 13.14
CA LYS A 137 -2.62 -16.73 13.52
C LYS A 137 -4.00 -16.61 12.85
N LEU A 138 -4.00 -16.28 11.56
CA LEU A 138 -5.18 -16.01 10.74
C LEU A 138 -5.21 -16.90 9.47
N GLU A 139 -4.74 -18.15 9.56
CA GLU A 139 -4.61 -19.06 8.41
C GLU A 139 -5.96 -19.39 7.74
N GLU A 140 -7.06 -19.36 8.50
CA GLU A 140 -8.42 -19.65 8.03
C GLU A 140 -9.27 -18.39 7.81
N ALA A 141 -8.70 -17.19 8.03
CA ALA A 141 -9.44 -15.95 7.91
C ALA A 141 -9.58 -15.50 6.44
N SER A 142 -10.63 -14.76 6.15
CA SER A 142 -10.81 -14.11 4.85
C SER A 142 -9.80 -12.96 4.65
N GLN A 143 -9.51 -12.63 3.41
CA GLN A 143 -8.63 -11.49 3.10
C GLN A 143 -9.12 -10.18 3.73
N LYS A 144 -10.44 -9.98 3.80
CA LYS A 144 -11.04 -8.83 4.49
C LYS A 144 -10.66 -8.80 5.97
N GLU A 145 -10.84 -9.91 6.68
CA GLU A 145 -10.50 -10.01 8.11
C GLU A 145 -9.01 -9.76 8.35
N ILE A 146 -8.15 -10.29 7.49
CA ILE A 146 -6.70 -10.08 7.56
C ILE A 146 -6.36 -8.60 7.36
N PHE A 147 -6.95 -7.96 6.34
CA PHE A 147 -6.74 -6.54 6.06
C PHE A 147 -7.18 -5.65 7.24
N LEU A 148 -8.36 -5.91 7.81
CA LEU A 148 -8.88 -5.17 8.95
C LEU A 148 -8.00 -5.35 10.19
N THR A 149 -7.53 -6.56 10.43
CA THR A 149 -6.58 -6.85 11.52
C THR A 149 -5.27 -6.07 11.32
N LEU A 150 -4.70 -6.10 10.11
CA LEU A 150 -3.50 -5.32 9.80
C LEU A 150 -3.73 -3.82 9.97
N ARG A 151 -4.90 -3.30 9.59
CA ARG A 151 -5.23 -1.89 9.75
C ARG A 151 -5.31 -1.50 11.23
N GLU A 152 -5.94 -2.34 12.05
CA GLU A 152 -6.00 -2.12 13.50
C GLU A 152 -4.61 -2.17 14.14
N LEU A 153 -3.81 -3.18 13.82
CA LEU A 153 -2.42 -3.29 14.29
C LEU A 153 -1.58 -2.07 13.88
N ARG A 154 -1.78 -1.59 12.64
CA ARG A 154 -1.03 -0.41 12.15
C ARG A 154 -1.49 0.89 12.82
N ASN A 155 -2.72 0.96 13.34
CA ASN A 155 -3.20 2.11 14.11
C ASN A 155 -2.55 2.19 15.51
N GLN A 156 -2.08 1.05 16.03
CA GLN A 156 -1.43 0.93 17.35
C GLN A 156 0.10 0.95 17.26
N TRP A 157 0.65 0.93 16.04
CA TRP A 157 2.08 0.93 15.75
C TRP A 157 2.68 2.35 15.92
#